data_cbcfef993f0982b4d9c5378218f58526
#
_entry.id   cbcfef993f0982b4d9c5378218f58526
#
_cell.length_a   1.000
_cell.length_b   1.000
_cell.length_c   1.000
_cell.angle_alpha   90.00
_cell.angle_beta   90.00
_cell.angle_gamma   90.00
#
_symmetry.space_group_name_H-M   'P 1'
#
loop_
_entity.id
_entity.type
_entity.pdbx_description
1 polymer ?
#
loop_
_entity_poly.entity_id
_entity_poly.type
_entity_poly.pdbx_seq_one_letter_code
_entity_poly.pdbx_strand_id
1 'polypeptide(L)'
;MINKLGLNVATLTILSTGWVFANSTADLDDIKLYDIVKVEQCLDQAYDRVPGHARKLEFKIEGDDPFYEFDIESSKDGFIYNVECNAEEGYITEIEKEVDQNNSLFKSEAKITIDQARVKVLSIHPGKIMNEEREIGMDGSFTYEFDVQTNAGYEIKIDVDAKSGEIEEASFELYEIGMEKE
;
A
#
# COMPACT_ATOMS: atom_id res chain seq x y z
N MET A 1 11.81 -2.04 35.55
CA MET A 1 12.26 -0.94 34.69
C MET A 1 12.38 -1.52 33.27
N ILE A 2 11.38 -1.30 32.43
CA ILE A 2 11.38 -1.76 31.03
C ILE A 2 11.96 -0.59 30.22
N ASN A 3 13.10 -0.81 29.58
CA ASN A 3 13.67 0.15 28.65
C ASN A 3 12.76 0.22 27.41
N LYS A 4 12.08 1.35 27.23
CA LYS A 4 11.42 1.66 25.95
C LYS A 4 12.49 1.97 24.92
N LEU A 5 12.64 1.11 23.90
CA LEU A 5 13.32 1.49 22.68
C LEU A 5 12.35 2.40 21.88
N GLY A 6 12.67 3.68 21.81
CA GLY A 6 11.96 4.59 20.92
C GLY A 6 12.33 4.25 19.47
N LEU A 7 11.33 3.89 18.67
CA LEU A 7 11.46 3.75 17.23
C LEU A 7 11.30 5.15 16.63
N ASN A 8 12.37 5.68 16.04
CA ASN A 8 12.28 6.95 15.30
C ASN A 8 11.71 6.69 13.91
N VAL A 9 10.44 7.01 13.74
CA VAL A 9 9.76 6.96 12.43
C VAL A 9 9.81 8.35 11.80
N ALA A 10 10.29 8.46 10.58
CA ALA A 10 10.32 9.70 9.84
C ALA A 10 8.98 9.92 9.13
N THR A 11 8.29 10.99 9.43
CA THR A 11 7.04 11.36 8.77
C THR A 11 7.35 12.01 7.43
N LEU A 12 6.76 11.50 6.37
CA LEU A 12 6.84 12.06 5.03
C LEU A 12 5.68 13.05 4.84
N THR A 13 5.99 14.33 4.75
CA THR A 13 4.98 15.35 4.42
C THR A 13 5.12 15.70 2.95
N ILE A 14 4.11 15.40 2.14
CA ILE A 14 4.07 15.72 0.71
C ILE A 14 3.57 17.16 0.55
N LEU A 15 4.44 18.05 0.09
CA LEU A 15 4.06 19.40 -0.37
C LEU A 15 4.26 19.49 -1.88
N SER A 16 3.30 20.02 -2.58
CA SER A 16 3.15 20.10 -4.04
C SER A 16 4.25 20.86 -4.80
N THR A 17 5.32 21.29 -4.15
CA THR A 17 6.43 22.01 -4.80
C THR A 17 7.78 21.75 -4.13
N GLY A 18 8.14 20.50 -3.90
CA GLY A 18 9.47 20.18 -3.38
C GLY A 18 9.40 19.32 -2.11
N TRP A 19 10.09 18.22 -2.16
CA TRP A 19 10.20 17.29 -1.07
C TRP A 19 11.02 17.88 0.08
N VAL A 20 10.38 18.10 1.19
CA VAL A 20 11.09 18.42 2.44
C VAL A 20 10.92 17.22 3.35
N PHE A 21 12.01 16.47 3.53
CA PHE A 21 12.06 15.44 4.56
C PHE A 21 12.10 16.14 5.92
N ALA A 22 10.97 16.20 6.59
CA ALA A 22 10.95 16.54 8.00
C ALA A 22 11.26 15.26 8.79
N ASN A 23 12.34 15.25 9.55
CA ASN A 23 12.54 14.25 10.60
C ASN A 23 11.48 14.50 11.67
N SER A 24 10.31 13.92 11.50
CA SER A 24 9.37 13.76 12.61
C SER A 24 9.51 12.31 13.09
N THR A 25 9.75 12.18 14.36
CA THR A 25 9.58 10.91 15.05
C THR A 25 8.08 10.77 15.25
N ALA A 26 7.39 10.11 14.33
CA ALA A 26 6.05 9.62 14.64
C ALA A 26 6.21 8.60 15.77
N ASP A 27 5.69 8.92 16.93
CA ASP A 27 5.61 7.96 18.01
C ASP A 27 4.41 7.07 17.70
N LEU A 28 4.63 5.79 17.43
CA LEU A 28 3.53 4.84 17.22
C LEU A 28 2.56 4.80 18.41
N ASP A 29 2.99 5.32 19.57
CA ASP A 29 2.13 5.53 20.75
C ASP A 29 1.06 6.64 20.53
N ASP A 30 1.23 7.51 19.50
CA ASP A 30 0.29 8.59 19.16
C ASP A 30 -0.77 8.16 18.12
N ILE A 31 -0.59 7.01 17.45
CA ILE A 31 -1.60 6.44 16.58
C ILE A 31 -2.77 6.00 17.44
N LYS A 32 -3.91 6.65 17.26
CA LYS A 32 -5.15 6.30 17.98
C LYS A 32 -5.76 5.00 17.47
N LEU A 33 -5.01 3.89 17.61
CA LEU A 33 -5.50 2.55 17.24
C LEU A 33 -6.77 2.12 18.00
N TYR A 34 -7.24 2.93 18.97
CA TYR A 34 -8.41 2.62 19.78
C TYR A 34 -9.75 3.00 19.14
N ASP A 35 -9.72 3.84 18.10
CA ASP A 35 -10.93 4.34 17.45
C ASP A 35 -11.17 3.71 16.06
N ILE A 36 -10.41 2.64 15.70
CA ILE A 36 -10.60 1.96 14.43
C ILE A 36 -11.85 1.08 14.44
N VAL A 37 -12.50 0.98 13.29
CA VAL A 37 -13.62 0.06 13.08
C VAL A 37 -13.13 -1.39 13.11
N LYS A 38 -14.06 -2.32 13.33
CA LYS A 38 -13.71 -3.74 13.24
C LYS A 38 -13.37 -4.11 11.79
N VAL A 39 -12.35 -4.92 11.63
CA VAL A 39 -11.92 -5.42 10.32
C VAL A 39 -13.07 -6.06 9.53
N GLU A 40 -13.99 -6.75 10.21
CA GLU A 40 -15.15 -7.37 9.57
C GLU A 40 -16.07 -6.35 8.90
N GLN A 41 -16.18 -5.12 9.42
CA GLN A 41 -16.98 -4.07 8.80
C GLN A 41 -16.37 -3.64 7.44
N CYS A 42 -15.07 -3.51 7.34
CA CYS A 42 -14.35 -3.23 6.11
C CYS A 42 -14.43 -4.43 5.15
N LEU A 43 -14.22 -5.64 5.65
CA LEU A 43 -14.25 -6.86 4.84
C LEU A 43 -15.64 -7.11 4.22
N ASP A 44 -16.72 -6.87 4.97
CA ASP A 44 -18.09 -6.99 4.44
C ASP A 44 -18.30 -6.00 3.25
N GLN A 45 -17.85 -4.77 3.39
CA GLN A 45 -17.93 -3.79 2.31
C GLN A 45 -17.02 -4.15 1.11
N ALA A 46 -15.83 -4.69 1.38
CA ALA A 46 -14.93 -5.17 0.33
C ALA A 46 -15.58 -6.29 -0.48
N TYR A 47 -16.24 -7.25 0.18
CA TYR A 47 -17.00 -8.31 -0.50
C TYR A 47 -18.23 -7.79 -1.28
N ASP A 48 -18.87 -6.72 -0.83
CA ASP A 48 -19.96 -6.08 -1.58
C ASP A 48 -19.44 -5.45 -2.89
N ARG A 49 -18.19 -5.00 -2.93
CA ARG A 49 -17.55 -4.44 -4.13
C ARG A 49 -16.94 -5.52 -5.01
N VAL A 50 -16.23 -6.46 -4.40
CA VAL A 50 -15.50 -7.55 -5.07
C VAL A 50 -15.91 -8.88 -4.43
N PRO A 51 -17.00 -9.51 -4.89
CA PRO A 51 -17.38 -10.83 -4.41
C PRO A 51 -16.32 -11.88 -4.71
N GLY A 52 -15.81 -12.55 -3.68
CA GLY A 52 -14.69 -13.47 -3.85
C GLY A 52 -14.22 -14.13 -2.55
N HIS A 53 -12.94 -14.39 -2.49
CA HIS A 53 -12.27 -14.96 -1.33
C HIS A 53 -11.07 -14.11 -0.95
N ALA A 54 -11.07 -13.54 0.25
CA ALA A 54 -9.91 -12.83 0.76
C ALA A 54 -8.73 -13.82 0.93
N ARG A 55 -7.61 -13.44 0.39
CA ARG A 55 -6.35 -14.17 0.41
C ARG A 55 -5.39 -13.59 1.43
N LYS A 56 -5.37 -12.26 1.51
CA LYS A 56 -4.47 -11.50 2.37
C LYS A 56 -5.26 -10.38 3.06
N LEU A 57 -4.82 -10.01 4.24
CA LEU A 57 -5.20 -8.82 4.96
C LEU A 57 -3.92 -8.13 5.40
N GLU A 58 -3.80 -6.87 5.10
CA GLU A 58 -2.78 -5.99 5.64
C GLU A 58 -3.40 -4.92 6.53
N PHE A 59 -2.62 -4.46 7.49
CA PHE A 59 -2.92 -3.27 8.24
C PHE A 59 -1.75 -2.31 8.10
N LYS A 60 -2.04 -1.17 7.50
CA LYS A 60 -1.02 -0.19 7.12
C LYS A 60 -1.37 1.20 7.64
N ILE A 61 -0.36 2.05 7.73
CA ILE A 61 -0.49 3.47 8.11
C ILE A 61 0.03 4.31 6.96
N GLU A 62 -0.82 5.12 6.39
CA GLU A 62 -0.46 6.15 5.43
C GLU A 62 -0.55 7.53 6.09
N GLY A 63 0.57 8.23 6.18
CA GLY A 63 0.62 9.47 6.96
C GLY A 63 0.32 9.19 8.44
N ASP A 64 -0.85 9.64 8.90
CA ASP A 64 -1.36 9.42 10.25
C ASP A 64 -2.63 8.54 10.24
N ASP A 65 -3.12 8.14 9.07
CA ASP A 65 -4.37 7.43 8.90
C ASP A 65 -4.16 5.91 8.79
N PRO A 66 -4.93 5.08 9.51
CA PRO A 66 -4.87 3.63 9.44
C PRO A 66 -5.76 3.08 8.33
N PHE A 67 -5.28 2.03 7.64
CA PHE A 67 -6.01 1.33 6.60
C PHE A 67 -5.97 -0.18 6.78
N TYR A 68 -7.06 -0.84 6.39
CA TYR A 68 -7.08 -2.26 6.08
C TYR A 68 -7.04 -2.43 4.57
N GLU A 69 -6.20 -3.32 4.10
CA GLU A 69 -6.18 -3.72 2.71
C GLU A 69 -6.46 -5.22 2.59
N PHE A 70 -7.28 -5.59 1.62
CA PHE A 70 -7.69 -6.97 1.39
C PHE A 70 -7.37 -7.38 -0.04
N ASP A 71 -6.55 -8.40 -0.23
CA ASP A 71 -6.45 -9.07 -1.51
C ASP A 71 -7.61 -10.04 -1.67
N ILE A 72 -8.49 -9.77 -2.62
CA ILE A 72 -9.66 -10.59 -2.87
C ILE A 72 -9.55 -11.27 -4.24
N GLU A 73 -9.45 -12.60 -4.25
CA GLU A 73 -9.62 -13.37 -5.48
C GLU A 73 -11.09 -13.34 -5.89
N SER A 74 -11.37 -12.57 -6.93
CA SER A 74 -12.72 -12.36 -7.42
C SER A 74 -13.34 -13.64 -7.99
N SER A 75 -14.53 -13.99 -7.51
CA SER A 75 -15.30 -15.11 -8.05
C SER A 75 -15.84 -14.87 -9.46
N LYS A 76 -15.77 -13.63 -9.94
CA LYS A 76 -16.29 -13.23 -11.26
C LYS A 76 -15.30 -13.51 -12.38
N ASP A 77 -14.03 -13.23 -12.16
CA ASP A 77 -13.00 -13.28 -13.21
C ASP A 77 -11.69 -13.94 -12.77
N GLY A 78 -11.55 -14.29 -11.48
CA GLY A 78 -10.41 -14.99 -10.92
C GLY A 78 -9.14 -14.13 -10.75
N PHE A 79 -9.25 -12.81 -10.94
CA PHE A 79 -8.16 -11.89 -10.64
C PHE A 79 -8.15 -11.53 -9.16
N ILE A 80 -6.99 -11.12 -8.68
CA ILE A 80 -6.87 -10.48 -7.37
C ILE A 80 -7.23 -9.01 -7.52
N TYR A 81 -7.93 -8.52 -6.52
CA TYR A 81 -8.21 -7.10 -6.34
C TYR A 81 -7.76 -6.69 -4.96
N ASN A 82 -6.95 -5.66 -4.90
CA ASN A 82 -6.61 -4.97 -3.68
C ASN A 82 -7.74 -4.01 -3.35
N VAL A 83 -8.31 -4.15 -2.17
CA VAL A 83 -9.44 -3.35 -1.71
C VAL A 83 -9.07 -2.68 -0.42
N GLU A 84 -8.82 -1.38 -0.50
CA GLU A 84 -8.45 -0.59 0.65
C GLU A 84 -9.67 -0.02 1.37
N CYS A 85 -9.59 0.03 2.70
CA CYS A 85 -10.61 0.56 3.58
C CYS A 85 -9.97 1.46 4.64
N ASN A 86 -10.41 2.70 4.74
CA ASN A 86 -10.04 3.56 5.86
C ASN A 86 -10.53 2.94 7.17
N ALA A 87 -9.60 2.63 8.08
CA ALA A 87 -9.90 1.90 9.30
C ALA A 87 -10.50 2.79 10.41
N GLU A 88 -10.41 4.11 10.33
CA GLU A 88 -11.10 4.99 11.28
C GLU A 88 -12.58 5.15 10.92
N GLU A 89 -12.87 5.39 9.65
CA GLU A 89 -14.23 5.72 9.18
C GLU A 89 -14.98 4.52 8.62
N GLY A 90 -14.28 3.45 8.24
CA GLY A 90 -14.84 2.19 7.81
C GLY A 90 -15.52 2.25 6.45
N TYR A 91 -14.93 2.93 5.46
CA TYR A 91 -15.39 2.94 4.08
C TYR A 91 -14.25 2.59 3.11
N ILE A 92 -14.62 2.02 1.96
CA ILE A 92 -13.66 1.67 0.91
C ILE A 92 -13.13 2.94 0.24
N THR A 93 -11.82 3.09 0.23
CA THR A 93 -11.09 4.22 -0.38
C THR A 93 -10.65 3.90 -1.78
N GLU A 94 -10.13 2.67 -2.01
CA GLU A 94 -9.57 2.28 -3.27
C GLU A 94 -9.88 0.84 -3.64
N ILE A 95 -9.88 0.55 -4.94
CA ILE A 95 -9.99 -0.79 -5.48
C ILE A 95 -9.11 -0.87 -6.72
N GLU A 96 -8.09 -1.69 -6.67
CA GLU A 96 -7.17 -1.94 -7.76
C GLU A 96 -7.18 -3.40 -8.16
N LYS A 97 -6.95 -3.64 -9.43
CA LYS A 97 -6.90 -4.98 -10.00
C LYS A 97 -5.46 -5.34 -10.32
N GLU A 98 -4.96 -6.40 -9.72
CA GLU A 98 -3.66 -6.94 -10.10
C GLU A 98 -3.68 -7.46 -11.54
N VAL A 99 -2.62 -7.16 -12.27
CA VAL A 99 -2.45 -7.62 -13.64
C VAL A 99 -1.04 -8.15 -13.87
N ASP A 100 -0.93 -9.17 -14.73
CA ASP A 100 0.36 -9.74 -15.08
C ASP A 100 1.22 -8.78 -15.92
N GLN A 101 2.54 -9.03 -15.93
CA GLN A 101 3.52 -8.22 -16.65
C GLN A 101 3.25 -8.10 -18.16
N ASN A 102 2.39 -8.94 -18.74
CA ASN A 102 2.05 -8.94 -20.16
C ASN A 102 0.72 -8.27 -20.47
N ASN A 103 0.05 -7.74 -19.43
CA ASN A 103 -1.20 -7.03 -19.63
C ASN A 103 -1.04 -5.93 -20.69
N SER A 104 -1.82 -6.02 -21.75
CA SER A 104 -1.68 -5.13 -22.91
C SER A 104 -2.14 -3.70 -22.62
N LEU A 105 -3.17 -3.55 -21.79
CA LEU A 105 -3.67 -2.25 -21.39
C LEU A 105 -2.65 -1.53 -20.52
N PHE A 106 -2.16 -2.20 -19.49
CA PHE A 106 -1.12 -1.64 -18.61
C PHE A 106 0.10 -1.18 -19.44
N LYS A 107 0.60 -2.06 -20.32
CA LYS A 107 1.74 -1.74 -21.20
C LYS A 107 1.50 -0.55 -22.14
N SER A 108 0.26 -0.32 -22.57
CA SER A 108 -0.05 0.81 -23.46
C SER A 108 -0.08 2.14 -22.73
N GLU A 109 -0.47 2.12 -21.45
CA GLU A 109 -0.63 3.31 -20.62
C GLU A 109 0.64 3.71 -19.87
N ALA A 110 1.41 2.73 -19.39
CA ALA A 110 2.66 2.97 -18.68
C ALA A 110 3.66 3.74 -19.57
N LYS A 111 4.26 4.80 -19.01
CA LYS A 111 5.29 5.63 -19.65
C LYS A 111 6.68 5.40 -19.06
N ILE A 112 6.72 4.86 -17.86
CA ILE A 112 7.96 4.38 -17.24
C ILE A 112 7.93 2.86 -17.14
N THR A 113 9.10 2.25 -17.03
CA THR A 113 9.23 0.82 -16.79
C THR A 113 9.26 0.53 -15.29
N ILE A 114 8.91 -0.69 -14.91
CA ILE A 114 9.03 -1.13 -13.52
C ILE A 114 10.47 -1.00 -13.00
N ASP A 115 11.48 -1.19 -13.85
CA ASP A 115 12.88 -0.99 -13.47
C ASP A 115 13.18 0.47 -13.11
N GLN A 116 12.57 1.43 -13.81
CA GLN A 116 12.70 2.85 -13.50
C GLN A 116 11.99 3.20 -12.18
N ALA A 117 10.80 2.64 -11.97
CA ALA A 117 10.07 2.77 -10.71
C ALA A 117 10.87 2.19 -9.54
N ARG A 118 11.42 0.97 -9.70
CA ARG A 118 12.26 0.29 -8.69
C ARG A 118 13.48 1.13 -8.30
N VAL A 119 14.17 1.72 -9.28
CA VAL A 119 15.31 2.61 -8.99
C VAL A 119 14.88 3.81 -8.17
N LYS A 120 13.74 4.41 -8.50
CA LYS A 120 13.19 5.55 -7.75
C LYS A 120 12.86 5.16 -6.31
N VAL A 121 12.11 4.09 -6.11
CA VAL A 121 11.71 3.56 -4.80
C VAL A 121 12.94 3.32 -3.93
N LEU A 122 13.91 2.54 -4.42
CA LEU A 122 15.12 2.21 -3.64
C LEU A 122 16.05 3.41 -3.41
N SER A 123 15.93 4.47 -4.20
CA SER A 123 16.69 5.71 -3.96
C SER A 123 16.17 6.49 -2.76
N ILE A 124 14.88 6.35 -2.44
CA ILE A 124 14.19 7.03 -1.34
C ILE A 124 14.13 6.15 -0.10
N HIS A 125 13.79 4.88 -0.30
CA HIS A 125 13.70 3.85 0.75
C HIS A 125 14.69 2.71 0.47
N PRO A 126 15.97 2.87 0.85
CA PRO A 126 16.97 1.84 0.62
C PRO A 126 16.64 0.56 1.38
N GLY A 127 16.59 -0.56 0.67
CA GLY A 127 16.18 -1.84 1.24
C GLY A 127 16.21 -2.96 0.21
N LYS A 128 15.40 -3.98 0.49
CA LYS A 128 15.16 -5.11 -0.41
C LYS A 128 13.70 -5.09 -0.80
N ILE A 129 13.41 -5.08 -2.10
CA ILE A 129 12.06 -5.32 -2.61
C ILE A 129 11.71 -6.77 -2.34
N MET A 130 10.59 -6.97 -1.64
CA MET A 130 10.04 -8.28 -1.27
C MET A 130 9.02 -8.72 -2.29
N ASN A 131 8.16 -7.79 -2.75
CA ASN A 131 7.16 -8.00 -3.77
C ASN A 131 7.11 -6.81 -4.74
N GLU A 132 6.61 -7.03 -5.95
CA GLU A 132 6.34 -5.98 -6.92
C GLU A 132 5.16 -6.36 -7.82
N GLU A 133 4.19 -5.48 -7.88
CA GLU A 133 2.94 -5.72 -8.59
C GLU A 133 2.65 -4.64 -9.62
N ARG A 134 1.66 -4.90 -10.44
CA ARG A 134 1.08 -3.96 -11.41
C ARG A 134 -0.39 -3.96 -11.22
N GLU A 135 -0.93 -2.80 -11.07
CA GLU A 135 -2.33 -2.64 -10.73
C GLU A 135 -3.03 -1.66 -11.66
N ILE A 136 -4.31 -1.91 -11.87
CA ILE A 136 -5.19 -1.02 -12.60
C ILE A 136 -6.34 -0.66 -11.69
N GLY A 137 -6.35 0.59 -11.25
CA GLY A 137 -7.38 1.14 -10.40
C GLY A 137 -8.73 1.23 -11.11
N MET A 138 -9.81 1.14 -10.35
CA MET A 138 -11.16 1.32 -10.88
C MET A 138 -11.44 2.75 -11.34
N ASP A 139 -10.64 3.70 -10.91
CA ASP A 139 -10.65 5.10 -11.35
C ASP A 139 -9.89 5.34 -12.65
N GLY A 140 -9.11 4.34 -13.12
CA GLY A 140 -8.28 4.39 -14.32
C GLY A 140 -6.83 4.77 -14.06
N SER A 141 -6.35 4.66 -12.82
CA SER A 141 -4.94 4.69 -12.43
C SER A 141 -4.20 3.46 -12.96
N PHE A 142 -2.88 3.56 -13.04
CA PHE A 142 -1.97 2.47 -13.41
C PHE A 142 -0.76 2.54 -12.49
N THR A 143 -0.67 1.61 -11.58
CA THR A 143 0.26 1.64 -10.44
C THR A 143 1.30 0.52 -10.53
N TYR A 144 2.54 0.83 -10.17
CA TYR A 144 3.54 -0.15 -9.76
C TYR A 144 3.61 -0.12 -8.23
N GLU A 145 3.17 -1.18 -7.60
CA GLU A 145 3.29 -1.38 -6.16
C GLU A 145 4.60 -2.09 -5.82
N PHE A 146 5.21 -1.71 -4.69
CA PHE A 146 6.42 -2.32 -4.17
C PHE A 146 6.36 -2.48 -2.67
N ASP A 147 6.50 -3.71 -2.19
CA ASP A 147 6.78 -3.98 -0.78
C ASP A 147 8.29 -3.96 -0.53
N VAL A 148 8.73 -3.09 0.34
CA VAL A 148 10.15 -2.89 0.62
C VAL A 148 10.47 -3.13 2.08
N GLN A 149 11.25 -4.19 2.35
CA GLN A 149 11.93 -4.35 3.63
C GLN A 149 13.10 -3.37 3.69
N THR A 150 12.93 -2.28 4.42
CA THR A 150 13.94 -1.22 4.46
C THR A 150 15.19 -1.62 5.27
N ASN A 151 16.32 -0.98 4.97
CA ASN A 151 17.53 -1.14 5.78
C ASN A 151 17.37 -0.59 7.20
N ALA A 152 16.35 0.21 7.46
CA ALA A 152 16.01 0.73 8.80
C ALA A 152 15.24 -0.29 9.65
N GLY A 153 14.75 -1.40 9.04
CA GLY A 153 14.15 -2.53 9.74
C GLY A 153 12.61 -2.49 9.82
N TYR A 154 11.96 -1.65 9.02
CA TYR A 154 10.50 -1.65 8.84
C TYR A 154 10.13 -2.03 7.42
N GLU A 155 8.91 -2.44 7.21
CA GLU A 155 8.32 -2.71 5.90
C GLU A 155 7.48 -1.51 5.45
N ILE A 156 7.58 -1.19 4.15
CA ILE A 156 6.86 -0.06 3.56
C ILE A 156 6.33 -0.48 2.18
N LYS A 157 5.05 -0.24 1.96
CA LYS A 157 4.40 -0.37 0.67
C LYS A 157 4.48 0.97 -0.06
N ILE A 158 4.81 0.96 -1.33
CA ILE A 158 5.06 2.18 -2.11
C ILE A 158 4.44 2.06 -3.48
N ASP A 159 3.55 2.99 -3.79
CA ASP A 159 2.87 3.08 -5.07
C ASP A 159 3.50 4.14 -5.95
N VAL A 160 3.74 3.73 -7.19
CA VAL A 160 4.34 4.59 -8.22
C VAL A 160 3.42 4.64 -9.42
N ASP A 161 2.90 5.82 -9.74
CA ASP A 161 2.12 6.02 -10.96
C ASP A 161 2.94 5.64 -12.20
N ALA A 162 2.44 4.68 -12.96
CA ALA A 162 3.14 4.14 -14.11
C ALA A 162 3.22 5.10 -15.30
N LYS A 163 2.45 6.20 -15.29
CA LYS A 163 2.46 7.22 -16.34
C LYS A 163 3.45 8.32 -16.04
N SER A 164 3.46 8.86 -14.81
CA SER A 164 4.32 9.97 -14.41
C SER A 164 5.62 9.51 -13.79
N GLY A 165 5.61 8.36 -13.12
CA GLY A 165 6.68 7.89 -12.26
C GLY A 165 6.75 8.63 -10.92
N GLU A 166 5.69 9.31 -10.51
CA GLU A 166 5.62 9.91 -9.18
C GLU A 166 5.22 8.85 -8.16
N ILE A 167 5.70 9.00 -6.93
CA ILE A 167 5.21 8.19 -5.82
C ILE A 167 3.90 8.81 -5.40
N GLU A 168 2.83 8.03 -5.42
CA GLU A 168 1.48 8.47 -5.06
C GLU A 168 1.18 8.12 -3.61
N GLU A 169 1.61 6.93 -3.18
CA GLU A 169 1.44 6.46 -1.82
C GLU A 169 2.73 5.90 -1.23
N ALA A 170 2.88 5.98 0.08
CA ALA A 170 3.91 5.31 0.86
C ALA A 170 3.37 5.05 2.27
N SER A 171 3.04 3.81 2.55
CA SER A 171 2.43 3.38 3.80
C SER A 171 3.32 2.41 4.57
N PHE A 172 3.33 2.55 5.91
CA PHE A 172 4.01 1.60 6.78
C PHE A 172 3.13 0.37 6.97
N GLU A 173 3.63 -0.78 6.58
CA GLU A 173 2.98 -2.05 6.89
C GLU A 173 3.27 -2.45 8.34
N LEU A 174 2.22 -2.64 9.13
CA LEU A 174 2.34 -3.03 10.54
C LEU A 174 2.21 -4.54 10.72
N TYR A 175 1.37 -5.18 9.96
CA TYR A 175 1.26 -6.64 9.88
C TYR A 175 0.51 -7.10 8.64
N GLU A 176 0.83 -8.29 8.20
CA GLU A 176 0.18 -9.04 7.13
C GLU A 176 -0.32 -10.39 7.65
N ILE A 177 -1.49 -10.81 7.17
CA ILE A 177 -2.07 -12.12 7.43
C ILE A 177 -2.59 -12.69 6.13
N GLY A 178 -1.98 -13.75 5.64
CA GLY A 178 -2.42 -14.38 4.40
C GLY A 178 -1.30 -15.02 3.59
N MET A 179 -1.48 -15.06 2.30
CA MET A 179 -0.49 -15.59 1.36
C MET A 179 -0.51 -14.76 0.08
N GLU A 180 0.66 -14.32 -0.31
CA GLU A 180 0.91 -13.80 -1.65
C GLU A 180 0.64 -14.89 -2.69
N LYS A 181 0.19 -14.48 -3.86
CA LYS A 181 0.04 -15.37 -5.00
C LYS A 181 1.41 -15.53 -5.68
N GLU A 182 2.03 -16.72 -5.57
CA GLU A 182 3.23 -17.06 -6.34
C GLU A 182 2.97 -17.14 -7.85
#